data_416cd0f545ff044fa0cf45b4361d7b68
#
_entry.id   416cd0f545ff044fa0cf45b4361d7b68
#
_cell.length_a   1.000
_cell.length_b   1.000
_cell.length_c   1.000
_cell.angle_alpha   90.00
_cell.angle_beta   90.00
_cell.angle_gamma   90.00
#
_symmetry.space_group_name_H-M   'P 1'
#
loop_
_entity.id
_entity.type
_entity.pdbx_description
1 polymer ?
#
loop_
_entity_poly.entity_id
_entity_poly.type
_entity_poly.pdbx_seq_one_letter_code
_entity_poly.pdbx_strand_id
1 'polypeptide(L)'
;VIVLSLSAPVIVFAIVGGFLGKVMAREDAYQSLKMFDDVTQAITSSYVESVNVDKVMNGAMRGLADGLDADSAYLSAPEVKQAESGAALPAGDVGIELTRQYYLRIIAARDNSPAAKAGLRTGDYVRMIDNQPTRDMSVWEGVRALHGAAGSTVKLTIIRGNAVDPHIVELTREAPAGPEVSTRIAAPGVGYVRVAALSAKTVDDVKSKIADLKKNGATQLIVDVRRTSTGNYDTGLALARLFIAKGTLAQRESRNGEKETIAAAAGDGAVTLPAQVLVDAGTSGAAELFASAMAGNSRAELVGEHTIGRAATQKLIRLPDGSGLWLSTSRYLTPNGTPLHEKGLEPGVAVDQPDVEFGQPAPAADPVLDKALERAAGKDEKKAA
;
A
#
# COMPACT_ATOMS: atom_id res chain seq x y z
N VAL A 1 -4.92 -41.35 -41.56
CA VAL A 1 -6.38 -41.31 -41.48
C VAL A 1 -6.84 -41.34 -40.03
N ILE A 2 -6.36 -42.26 -39.17
CA ILE A 2 -6.75 -42.41 -37.77
C ILE A 2 -6.44 -41.15 -36.92
N VAL A 3 -5.30 -40.49 -37.16
CA VAL A 3 -4.92 -39.24 -36.46
C VAL A 3 -5.88 -38.10 -36.79
N LEU A 4 -6.27 -37.96 -38.07
CA LEU A 4 -7.21 -36.95 -38.53
C LEU A 4 -8.65 -37.19 -37.96
N SER A 5 -9.07 -38.42 -37.84
CA SER A 5 -10.41 -38.73 -37.32
C SER A 5 -10.53 -38.56 -35.81
N LEU A 6 -9.43 -38.56 -35.03
CA LEU A 6 -9.39 -38.26 -33.60
C LEU A 6 -9.15 -36.79 -33.30
N SER A 7 -8.36 -36.08 -34.14
CA SER A 7 -8.06 -34.68 -33.91
C SER A 7 -9.17 -33.70 -34.39
N ALA A 8 -9.91 -34.08 -35.47
CA ALA A 8 -10.97 -33.22 -35.97
C ALA A 8 -12.11 -32.95 -34.97
N PRO A 9 -12.66 -33.94 -34.25
CA PRO A 9 -13.67 -33.66 -33.22
C PRO A 9 -13.16 -32.79 -32.06
N VAL A 10 -11.89 -32.95 -31.66
CA VAL A 10 -11.27 -32.15 -30.60
C VAL A 10 -11.11 -30.69 -31.03
N ILE A 11 -10.68 -30.44 -32.26
CA ILE A 11 -10.55 -29.10 -32.83
C ILE A 11 -11.92 -28.43 -32.97
N VAL A 12 -12.92 -29.18 -33.48
CA VAL A 12 -14.30 -28.69 -33.58
C VAL A 12 -14.87 -28.37 -32.20
N PHE A 13 -14.66 -29.21 -31.21
CA PHE A 13 -15.09 -28.98 -29.83
C PHE A 13 -14.43 -27.73 -29.21
N ALA A 14 -13.12 -27.55 -29.44
CA ALA A 14 -12.39 -26.37 -28.97
C ALA A 14 -12.88 -25.07 -29.65
N ILE A 15 -13.15 -25.10 -30.97
CA ILE A 15 -13.67 -23.94 -31.70
C ILE A 15 -15.10 -23.63 -31.28
N VAL A 16 -15.98 -24.62 -31.20
CA VAL A 16 -17.38 -24.45 -30.77
C VAL A 16 -17.45 -24.05 -29.30
N GLY A 17 -16.66 -24.66 -28.42
CA GLY A 17 -16.59 -24.29 -27.01
C GLY A 17 -16.06 -22.87 -26.81
N GLY A 18 -15.03 -22.45 -27.55
CA GLY A 18 -14.52 -21.09 -27.53
C GLY A 18 -15.51 -20.07 -28.07
N PHE A 19 -16.28 -20.42 -29.11
CA PHE A 19 -17.33 -19.56 -29.66
C PHE A 19 -18.53 -19.45 -28.68
N LEU A 20 -19.01 -20.56 -28.15
CA LEU A 20 -20.10 -20.59 -27.15
C LEU A 20 -19.70 -19.82 -25.88
N GLY A 21 -18.47 -19.99 -25.38
CA GLY A 21 -17.98 -19.24 -24.25
C GLY A 21 -17.97 -17.71 -24.48
N LYS A 22 -17.59 -17.26 -25.68
CA LYS A 22 -17.67 -15.84 -26.05
C LYS A 22 -19.12 -15.33 -26.19
N VAL A 23 -20.02 -16.15 -26.69
CA VAL A 23 -21.43 -15.79 -26.82
C VAL A 23 -22.08 -15.72 -25.45
N MET A 24 -21.86 -16.70 -24.58
CA MET A 24 -22.39 -16.68 -23.21
C MET A 24 -21.84 -15.49 -22.39
N ALA A 25 -20.55 -15.20 -22.48
CA ALA A 25 -19.95 -14.05 -21.81
C ALA A 25 -20.52 -12.69 -22.33
N ARG A 26 -20.94 -12.64 -23.59
CA ARG A 26 -21.63 -11.45 -24.15
C ARG A 26 -23.07 -11.36 -23.65
N GLU A 27 -23.73 -12.47 -23.48
CA GLU A 27 -25.13 -12.54 -22.99
C GLU A 27 -25.22 -12.15 -21.52
N ASP A 28 -24.30 -12.63 -20.68
CA ASP A 28 -24.18 -12.23 -19.28
C ASP A 28 -23.87 -10.73 -19.14
N ALA A 29 -22.96 -10.19 -19.94
CA ALA A 29 -22.66 -8.76 -19.96
C ALA A 29 -23.86 -7.92 -20.42
N TYR A 30 -24.63 -8.39 -21.42
CA TYR A 30 -25.83 -7.71 -21.87
C TYR A 30 -26.94 -7.73 -20.81
N GLN A 31 -27.14 -8.85 -20.12
CA GLN A 31 -28.10 -8.93 -19.02
C GLN A 31 -27.74 -7.99 -17.87
N SER A 32 -26.45 -7.91 -17.53
CA SER A 32 -25.96 -6.98 -16.50
C SER A 32 -26.18 -5.53 -16.88
N LEU A 33 -25.92 -5.16 -18.13
CA LEU A 33 -26.18 -3.81 -18.64
C LEU A 33 -27.69 -3.50 -18.67
N LYS A 34 -28.52 -4.47 -19.06
CA LYS A 34 -29.97 -4.31 -19.02
C LYS A 34 -30.48 -4.12 -17.60
N MET A 35 -29.98 -4.89 -16.63
CA MET A 35 -30.34 -4.71 -15.23
C MET A 35 -29.95 -3.30 -14.73
N PHE A 36 -28.79 -2.79 -15.13
CA PHE A 36 -28.36 -1.44 -14.79
C PHE A 36 -29.31 -0.36 -15.36
N ASP A 37 -29.74 -0.53 -16.62
CA ASP A 37 -30.74 0.35 -17.28
C ASP A 37 -32.09 0.27 -16.56
N ASP A 38 -32.60 -0.93 -16.30
CA ASP A 38 -33.86 -1.18 -15.59
C ASP A 38 -33.84 -0.50 -14.19
N VAL A 39 -32.74 -0.62 -13.44
CA VAL A 39 -32.58 0.04 -12.13
C VAL A 39 -32.57 1.56 -12.26
N THR A 40 -31.84 2.10 -13.24
CA THR A 40 -31.78 3.54 -13.48
C THR A 40 -33.16 4.10 -13.85
N GLN A 41 -33.90 3.36 -14.69
CA GLN A 41 -35.28 3.73 -15.08
C GLN A 41 -36.24 3.66 -13.89
N ALA A 42 -36.12 2.62 -13.05
CA ALA A 42 -36.94 2.49 -11.83
C ALA A 42 -36.68 3.67 -10.86
N ILE A 43 -35.43 4.05 -10.66
CA ILE A 43 -35.04 5.19 -9.83
C ILE A 43 -35.67 6.48 -10.41
N THR A 44 -35.47 6.73 -11.68
CA THR A 44 -35.94 7.99 -12.31
C THR A 44 -37.45 8.12 -12.38
N SER A 45 -38.18 6.99 -12.46
CA SER A 45 -39.65 6.96 -12.57
C SER A 45 -40.38 6.83 -11.24
N SER A 46 -39.76 6.25 -10.22
CA SER A 46 -40.47 5.85 -9.00
C SER A 46 -39.96 6.53 -7.73
N TYR A 47 -38.79 7.22 -7.77
CA TYR A 47 -38.30 7.95 -6.61
C TYR A 47 -39.21 9.12 -6.26
N VAL A 48 -39.38 9.36 -4.95
CA VAL A 48 -40.35 10.35 -4.41
C VAL A 48 -40.03 11.80 -4.80
N GLU A 49 -38.76 12.11 -5.05
CA GLU A 49 -38.32 13.45 -5.46
C GLU A 49 -37.73 13.43 -6.87
N SER A 50 -37.54 14.62 -7.47
CA SER A 50 -36.85 14.72 -8.75
C SER A 50 -35.42 14.21 -8.67
N VAL A 51 -35.05 13.28 -9.56
CA VAL A 51 -33.75 12.63 -9.56
C VAL A 51 -32.73 13.44 -10.35
N ASN A 52 -31.59 13.74 -9.76
CA ASN A 52 -30.45 14.19 -10.52
C ASN A 52 -29.69 12.94 -11.06
N VAL A 53 -29.95 12.66 -12.35
CA VAL A 53 -29.41 11.47 -13.02
C VAL A 53 -27.89 11.45 -13.01
N ASP A 54 -27.22 12.59 -13.20
CA ASP A 54 -25.74 12.67 -13.20
C ASP A 54 -25.18 12.29 -11.84
N LYS A 55 -25.83 12.70 -10.74
CA LYS A 55 -25.43 12.32 -9.39
C LYS A 55 -25.56 10.81 -9.15
N VAL A 56 -26.67 10.22 -9.63
CA VAL A 56 -26.91 8.77 -9.50
C VAL A 56 -25.88 7.98 -10.31
N MET A 57 -25.62 8.39 -11.56
CA MET A 57 -24.63 7.75 -12.43
C MET A 57 -23.22 7.86 -11.87
N ASN A 58 -22.81 9.02 -11.37
CA ASN A 58 -21.51 9.19 -10.72
C ASN A 58 -21.37 8.29 -9.49
N GLY A 59 -22.43 8.16 -8.68
CA GLY A 59 -22.46 7.24 -7.56
C GLY A 59 -22.29 5.77 -7.98
N ALA A 60 -22.97 5.37 -9.06
CA ALA A 60 -22.86 4.02 -9.62
C ALA A 60 -21.44 3.73 -10.15
N MET A 61 -20.84 4.68 -10.90
CA MET A 61 -19.48 4.53 -11.42
C MET A 61 -18.45 4.45 -10.30
N ARG A 62 -18.60 5.26 -9.24
CA ARG A 62 -17.78 5.15 -8.01
C ARG A 62 -17.93 3.77 -7.39
N GLY A 63 -19.15 3.28 -7.20
CA GLY A 63 -19.40 1.96 -6.63
C GLY A 63 -18.76 0.82 -7.42
N LEU A 64 -18.71 0.91 -8.75
CA LEU A 64 -18.02 -0.07 -9.59
C LEU A 64 -16.50 -0.07 -9.36
N ALA A 65 -15.89 1.11 -9.24
CA ALA A 65 -14.45 1.21 -8.95
C ALA A 65 -14.12 0.76 -7.51
N ASP A 66 -14.94 1.17 -6.55
CA ASP A 66 -14.80 0.84 -5.13
C ASP A 66 -14.89 -0.66 -4.83
N GLY A 67 -15.60 -1.41 -5.68
CA GLY A 67 -15.71 -2.87 -5.58
C GLY A 67 -14.49 -3.65 -6.06
N LEU A 68 -13.45 -2.98 -6.57
CA LEU A 68 -12.24 -3.63 -7.09
C LEU A 68 -11.15 -3.76 -6.01
N ASP A 69 -10.62 -2.64 -5.58
CA ASP A 69 -9.61 -2.54 -4.52
C ASP A 69 -9.64 -1.13 -3.89
N ALA A 70 -8.86 -0.93 -2.83
CA ALA A 70 -8.83 0.33 -2.09
C ALA A 70 -8.20 1.50 -2.88
N ASP A 71 -7.35 1.22 -3.86
CA ASP A 71 -6.58 2.21 -4.62
C ASP A 71 -7.21 2.55 -5.97
N SER A 72 -8.16 1.73 -6.44
CA SER A 72 -8.94 2.01 -7.65
C SER A 72 -10.02 3.05 -7.39
N ALA A 73 -10.27 3.94 -8.36
CA ALA A 73 -11.23 5.03 -8.22
C ALA A 73 -11.85 5.43 -9.56
N TYR A 74 -13.11 5.89 -9.52
CA TYR A 74 -13.69 6.67 -10.60
C TYR A 74 -13.32 8.13 -10.39
N LEU A 75 -12.83 8.78 -11.43
CA LEU A 75 -12.48 10.21 -11.45
C LEU A 75 -13.42 10.96 -12.37
N SER A 76 -14.01 12.04 -11.90
CA SER A 76 -14.78 12.97 -12.72
C SER A 76 -13.88 13.69 -13.75
N ALA A 77 -14.46 14.29 -14.79
CA ALA A 77 -13.69 14.99 -15.82
C ALA A 77 -12.75 16.09 -15.28
N PRO A 78 -13.12 16.90 -14.26
CA PRO A 78 -12.18 17.81 -13.62
C PRO A 78 -11.00 17.09 -12.91
N GLU A 79 -11.26 15.97 -12.24
CA GLU A 79 -10.23 15.18 -11.54
C GLU A 79 -9.28 14.49 -12.52
N VAL A 80 -9.79 14.00 -13.65
CA VAL A 80 -8.94 13.49 -14.74
C VAL A 80 -7.98 14.57 -15.23
N LYS A 81 -8.47 15.78 -15.49
CA LYS A 81 -7.61 16.92 -15.89
C LYS A 81 -6.56 17.23 -14.83
N GLN A 82 -6.93 17.16 -13.56
CA GLN A 82 -5.99 17.36 -12.45
C GLN A 82 -4.93 16.25 -12.40
N ALA A 83 -5.33 14.97 -12.54
CA ALA A 83 -4.42 13.85 -12.56
C ALA A 83 -3.42 13.92 -13.73
N GLU A 84 -3.88 14.34 -14.90
CA GLU A 84 -3.05 14.46 -16.13
C GLU A 84 -2.17 15.69 -16.16
N SER A 85 -2.53 16.73 -15.45
CA SER A 85 -1.70 17.94 -15.40
C SER A 85 -0.30 17.67 -14.86
N GLY A 86 -0.12 16.55 -14.15
CA GLY A 86 1.14 16.23 -13.47
C GLY A 86 1.55 17.27 -12.41
N ALA A 87 0.64 18.19 -12.08
CA ALA A 87 0.89 19.21 -11.07
C ALA A 87 1.17 18.56 -9.72
N ALA A 88 2.28 18.95 -9.10
CA ALA A 88 2.58 18.50 -7.76
C ALA A 88 1.47 18.95 -6.80
N LEU A 89 1.16 18.09 -5.83
CA LEU A 89 0.27 18.47 -4.74
C LEU A 89 0.87 19.64 -3.96
N PRO A 90 0.04 20.49 -3.33
CA PRO A 90 0.54 21.53 -2.44
C PRO A 90 1.54 20.95 -1.42
N ALA A 91 2.57 21.72 -1.08
CA ALA A 91 3.70 21.25 -0.28
C ALA A 91 3.33 20.92 1.19
N GLY A 92 2.26 21.50 1.71
CA GLY A 92 1.79 21.22 3.06
C GLY A 92 0.95 19.95 3.08
N ASP A 93 1.25 19.05 3.99
CA ASP A 93 0.46 17.86 4.32
C ASP A 93 0.43 17.64 5.84
N VAL A 94 -0.31 16.64 6.28
CA VAL A 94 -0.40 16.26 7.70
C VAL A 94 0.34 14.96 8.00
N GLY A 95 0.94 14.32 6.98
CA GLY A 95 1.74 13.12 7.12
C GLY A 95 0.93 11.84 7.33
N ILE A 96 -0.28 11.77 6.77
CA ILE A 96 -1.14 10.59 6.82
C ILE A 96 -1.11 9.87 5.47
N GLU A 97 -0.88 8.57 5.51
CA GLU A 97 -1.12 7.68 4.39
C GLU A 97 -2.46 6.95 4.60
N LEU A 98 -3.23 6.87 3.53
CA LEU A 98 -4.61 6.37 3.57
C LEU A 98 -4.77 5.08 2.78
N THR A 99 -5.68 4.24 3.28
CA THR A 99 -6.37 3.20 2.53
C THR A 99 -7.87 3.39 2.68
N ARG A 100 -8.67 2.50 2.09
CA ARG A 100 -10.12 2.53 2.21
C ARG A 100 -10.65 1.21 2.71
N GLN A 101 -11.47 1.29 3.75
CA GLN A 101 -12.27 0.19 4.26
C GLN A 101 -13.56 0.80 4.83
N TYR A 102 -14.57 0.99 3.97
CA TYR A 102 -15.81 1.71 4.23
C TYR A 102 -15.62 3.23 4.43
N TYR A 103 -14.83 3.68 5.39
CA TYR A 103 -14.25 5.02 5.50
C TYR A 103 -12.79 5.01 5.01
N LEU A 104 -12.20 6.17 4.83
CA LEU A 104 -10.76 6.26 4.74
C LEU A 104 -10.16 5.83 6.08
N ARG A 105 -9.06 5.08 6.00
CA ARG A 105 -8.36 4.52 7.16
C ARG A 105 -6.89 4.87 7.09
N ILE A 106 -6.32 5.23 8.23
CA ILE A 106 -4.89 5.54 8.34
C ILE A 106 -4.10 4.21 8.31
N ILE A 107 -3.17 4.09 7.36
CA ILE A 107 -2.19 2.99 7.35
C ILE A 107 -0.87 3.42 7.97
N ALA A 108 -0.50 4.69 7.84
CA ALA A 108 0.68 5.23 8.49
C ALA A 108 0.50 6.70 8.84
N ALA A 109 0.99 7.09 10.01
CA ALA A 109 1.29 8.48 10.35
C ALA A 109 2.82 8.65 10.30
N ARG A 110 3.32 9.47 9.35
CA ARG A 110 4.75 9.68 9.11
C ARG A 110 5.43 10.22 10.36
N ASP A 111 6.64 9.74 10.63
CA ASP A 111 7.44 10.16 11.79
C ASP A 111 7.56 11.70 11.86
N ASN A 112 7.34 12.26 13.04
CA ASN A 112 7.38 13.69 13.34
C ASN A 112 6.36 14.56 12.58
N SER A 113 5.41 14.00 11.86
CA SER A 113 4.34 14.73 11.18
C SER A 113 3.32 15.32 12.17
N PRO A 114 2.50 16.30 11.73
CA PRO A 114 1.37 16.78 12.52
C PRO A 114 0.46 15.67 13.01
N ALA A 115 0.17 14.67 12.16
CA ALA A 115 -0.65 13.53 12.51
C ALA A 115 -0.03 12.66 13.62
N ALA A 116 1.28 12.36 13.49
CA ALA A 116 1.99 11.58 14.51
C ALA A 116 2.08 12.32 15.85
N LYS A 117 2.34 13.65 15.82
CA LYS A 117 2.36 14.52 17.01
C LYS A 117 0.98 14.57 17.70
N ALA A 118 -0.10 14.52 16.93
CA ALA A 118 -1.47 14.47 17.44
C ALA A 118 -1.88 13.07 17.92
N GLY A 119 -0.98 12.07 17.84
CA GLY A 119 -1.24 10.72 18.29
C GLY A 119 -2.11 9.89 17.37
N LEU A 120 -2.26 10.27 16.08
CA LEU A 120 -2.92 9.46 15.07
C LEU A 120 -2.07 8.24 14.72
N ARG A 121 -2.72 7.10 14.44
CA ARG A 121 -2.05 5.80 14.30
C ARG A 121 -2.64 4.98 13.17
N THR A 122 -1.89 3.97 12.77
CA THR A 122 -2.38 2.88 11.92
C THR A 122 -3.64 2.28 12.50
N GLY A 123 -4.67 2.12 11.68
CA GLY A 123 -5.96 1.59 12.09
C GLY A 123 -7.03 2.63 12.40
N ASP A 124 -6.68 3.89 12.64
CA ASP A 124 -7.66 4.95 12.85
C ASP A 124 -8.50 5.18 11.58
N TYR A 125 -9.82 5.29 11.76
CA TYR A 125 -10.72 5.67 10.69
C TYR A 125 -10.88 7.20 10.64
N VAL A 126 -10.72 7.76 9.45
CA VAL A 126 -11.00 9.17 9.17
C VAL A 126 -12.44 9.26 8.68
N ARG A 127 -13.39 9.57 9.55
CA ARG A 127 -14.81 9.66 9.21
C ARG A 127 -15.13 10.88 8.37
N MET A 128 -14.48 12.02 8.65
CA MET A 128 -14.67 13.27 7.92
C MET A 128 -13.34 14.02 7.76
N ILE A 129 -13.19 14.73 6.64
CA ILE A 129 -12.14 15.70 6.38
C ILE A 129 -12.85 17.03 6.06
N ASP A 130 -12.59 18.09 6.85
CA ASP A 130 -13.21 19.43 6.70
C ASP A 130 -14.75 19.36 6.54
N ASN A 131 -15.41 18.55 7.37
CA ASN A 131 -16.85 18.28 7.35
C ASN A 131 -17.36 17.50 6.12
N GLN A 132 -16.48 17.01 5.23
CA GLN A 132 -16.83 16.13 4.13
C GLN A 132 -16.72 14.66 4.57
N PRO A 133 -17.79 13.85 4.43
CA PRO A 133 -17.75 12.43 4.79
C PRO A 133 -16.76 11.67 3.91
N THR A 134 -15.87 10.89 4.49
CA THR A 134 -14.89 10.09 3.72
C THR A 134 -15.46 8.80 3.18
N ARG A 135 -16.67 8.42 3.59
CA ARG A 135 -17.38 7.26 3.04
C ARG A 135 -17.54 7.37 1.52
N ASP A 136 -17.73 8.58 1.02
CA ASP A 136 -17.97 8.87 -0.39
C ASP A 136 -16.69 9.32 -1.12
N MET A 137 -15.51 9.23 -0.45
CA MET A 137 -14.21 9.59 -1.01
C MET A 137 -13.42 8.36 -1.39
N SER A 138 -12.78 8.40 -2.56
CA SER A 138 -11.67 7.50 -2.90
C SER A 138 -10.41 7.87 -2.10
N VAL A 139 -9.43 6.96 -2.06
CA VAL A 139 -8.10 7.28 -1.51
C VAL A 139 -7.45 8.43 -2.28
N TRP A 140 -7.66 8.48 -3.62
CA TRP A 140 -7.15 9.55 -4.47
C TRP A 140 -7.66 10.94 -4.04
N GLU A 141 -8.96 11.07 -3.75
CA GLU A 141 -9.59 12.31 -3.25
C GLU A 141 -9.12 12.62 -1.82
N GLY A 142 -9.08 11.62 -0.94
CA GLY A 142 -8.66 11.78 0.45
C GLY A 142 -7.24 12.31 0.59
N VAL A 143 -6.30 11.77 -0.19
CA VAL A 143 -4.91 12.28 -0.21
C VAL A 143 -4.88 13.76 -0.60
N ARG A 144 -5.66 14.18 -1.61
CA ARG A 144 -5.72 15.58 -2.03
C ARG A 144 -6.36 16.48 -0.99
N ALA A 145 -7.38 16.02 -0.30
CA ALA A 145 -8.02 16.76 0.78
C ALA A 145 -7.09 17.00 1.98
N LEU A 146 -6.14 16.09 2.23
CA LEU A 146 -5.13 16.25 3.28
C LEU A 146 -4.03 17.24 2.90
N HIS A 147 -3.76 17.44 1.60
CA HIS A 147 -2.78 18.42 1.12
C HIS A 147 -3.36 19.83 1.05
N GLY A 148 -2.49 20.84 1.19
CA GLY A 148 -2.85 22.24 1.08
C GLY A 148 -1.63 23.17 1.22
N ALA A 149 -1.87 24.46 1.35
CA ALA A 149 -0.80 25.41 1.63
C ALA A 149 -0.17 25.09 2.99
N ALA A 150 1.16 25.15 3.08
CA ALA A 150 1.83 25.02 4.37
C ALA A 150 1.34 26.13 5.33
N GLY A 151 1.06 25.76 6.58
CA GLY A 151 0.46 26.64 7.60
C GLY A 151 -1.07 26.68 7.58
N SER A 152 -1.74 26.13 6.57
CA SER A 152 -3.20 25.96 6.61
C SER A 152 -3.60 24.80 7.53
N THR A 153 -4.84 24.84 8.03
CA THR A 153 -5.37 23.77 8.89
C THR A 153 -6.29 22.82 8.13
N VAL A 154 -6.44 21.61 8.65
CA VAL A 154 -7.44 20.62 8.25
C VAL A 154 -8.06 20.01 9.49
N LYS A 155 -9.37 19.85 9.48
CA LYS A 155 -10.13 19.26 10.58
C LYS A 155 -10.49 17.82 10.25
N LEU A 156 -10.08 16.89 11.10
CA LEU A 156 -10.38 15.46 10.94
C LEU A 156 -11.35 15.01 12.03
N THR A 157 -12.30 14.16 11.66
CA THR A 157 -13.13 13.42 12.61
C THR A 157 -12.65 11.97 12.60
N ILE A 158 -12.06 11.52 13.71
CA ILE A 158 -11.35 10.25 13.84
C ILE A 158 -12.16 9.29 14.70
N ILE A 159 -12.20 8.02 14.30
CA ILE A 159 -12.71 6.90 15.10
C ILE A 159 -11.57 5.91 15.31
N ARG A 160 -11.27 5.57 16.57
CA ARG A 160 -10.30 4.56 16.96
C ARG A 160 -10.98 3.37 17.60
N GLY A 161 -10.69 2.18 17.12
CA GLY A 161 -11.25 0.94 17.64
C GLY A 161 -12.78 0.94 17.59
N ASN A 162 -13.40 0.53 18.69
CA ASN A 162 -14.86 0.48 18.86
C ASN A 162 -15.41 1.75 19.56
N ALA A 163 -14.67 2.86 19.56
CA ALA A 163 -15.12 4.10 20.22
C ALA A 163 -16.45 4.58 19.63
N VAL A 164 -17.43 4.82 20.50
CA VAL A 164 -18.76 5.32 20.12
C VAL A 164 -18.65 6.79 19.71
N ASP A 165 -17.79 7.55 20.40
CA ASP A 165 -17.63 8.98 20.18
C ASP A 165 -16.43 9.28 19.30
N PRO A 166 -16.62 9.99 18.18
CA PRO A 166 -15.53 10.39 17.31
C PRO A 166 -14.71 11.52 17.94
N HIS A 167 -13.41 11.49 17.74
CA HIS A 167 -12.48 12.53 18.15
C HIS A 167 -12.28 13.56 17.04
N ILE A 168 -12.38 14.83 17.38
CA ILE A 168 -12.09 15.93 16.46
C ILE A 168 -10.64 16.34 16.65
N VAL A 169 -9.86 16.32 15.56
CA VAL A 169 -8.44 16.69 15.54
C VAL A 169 -8.25 17.75 14.48
N GLU A 170 -7.73 18.90 14.87
CA GLU A 170 -7.31 19.96 13.96
C GLU A 170 -5.80 19.88 13.78
N LEU A 171 -5.35 19.75 12.52
CA LEU A 171 -3.94 19.61 12.17
C LEU A 171 -3.51 20.77 11.29
N THR A 172 -2.34 21.32 11.56
CA THR A 172 -1.69 22.28 10.66
C THR A 172 -0.90 21.53 9.61
N ARG A 173 -1.13 21.84 8.33
CA ARG A 173 -0.35 21.28 7.23
C ARG A 173 1.07 21.81 7.26
N GLU A 174 2.04 20.93 7.31
CA GLU A 174 3.46 21.24 7.32
C GLU A 174 4.14 20.66 6.08
N ALA A 175 5.19 21.30 5.58
CA ALA A 175 6.07 20.64 4.63
C ALA A 175 6.74 19.44 5.30
N PRO A 176 6.90 18.30 4.59
CA PRO A 176 7.59 17.15 5.15
C PRO A 176 8.96 17.52 5.70
N ALA A 177 9.22 17.20 6.95
CA ALA A 177 10.45 17.55 7.66
C ALA A 177 11.07 16.33 8.34
N GLY A 178 12.39 16.38 8.55
CA GLY A 178 13.15 15.32 9.20
C GLY A 178 13.90 14.42 8.23
N PRO A 179 14.83 13.60 8.75
CA PRO A 179 15.62 12.71 7.94
C PRO A 179 14.77 11.51 7.49
N GLU A 180 14.86 11.14 6.21
CA GLU A 180 14.27 9.93 5.67
C GLU A 180 14.93 8.67 6.23
N VAL A 181 16.20 8.78 6.57
CA VAL A 181 16.99 7.69 7.16
C VAL A 181 17.66 8.20 8.43
N SER A 182 17.49 7.48 9.52
CA SER A 182 18.24 7.72 10.77
C SER A 182 18.86 6.43 11.28
N THR A 183 19.98 6.55 12.01
CA THR A 183 20.74 5.39 12.49
C THR A 183 21.25 5.60 13.90
N ARG A 184 21.40 4.49 14.62
CA ARG A 184 22.05 4.43 15.94
C ARG A 184 22.59 3.05 16.21
N ILE A 185 23.50 2.92 17.16
CA ILE A 185 23.80 1.63 17.78
C ILE A 185 22.69 1.36 18.81
N ALA A 186 21.91 0.31 18.59
CA ALA A 186 20.79 -0.05 19.46
C ALA A 186 21.22 -0.94 20.63
N ALA A 187 22.23 -1.80 20.41
CA ALA A 187 22.87 -2.64 21.40
C ALA A 187 24.33 -2.90 20.94
N PRO A 188 25.22 -3.43 21.79
CA PRO A 188 26.57 -3.80 21.39
C PRO A 188 26.56 -4.68 20.13
N GLY A 189 27.21 -4.20 19.05
CA GLY A 189 27.26 -4.87 17.76
C GLY A 189 26.00 -4.79 16.89
N VAL A 190 24.92 -4.15 17.35
CA VAL A 190 23.64 -4.04 16.62
C VAL A 190 23.42 -2.63 16.11
N GLY A 191 23.51 -2.45 14.79
CA GLY A 191 23.15 -1.21 14.12
C GLY A 191 21.65 -1.16 13.82
N TYR A 192 20.98 -0.08 14.22
CA TYR A 192 19.60 0.19 13.90
C TYR A 192 19.51 1.24 12.79
N VAL A 193 18.71 0.95 11.77
CA VAL A 193 18.48 1.81 10.60
C VAL A 193 16.98 2.02 10.46
N ARG A 194 16.49 3.22 10.76
CA ARG A 194 15.11 3.63 10.49
C ARG A 194 15.03 4.21 9.09
N VAL A 195 14.18 3.66 8.25
CA VAL A 195 13.83 4.19 6.92
C VAL A 195 12.40 4.71 7.01
N ALA A 196 12.25 6.02 7.23
CA ALA A 196 10.95 6.66 7.44
C ALA A 196 10.25 7.03 6.13
N ALA A 197 10.98 7.16 5.04
CA ALA A 197 10.45 7.43 3.70
C ALA A 197 11.40 6.86 2.65
N LEU A 198 10.86 6.61 1.45
CA LEU A 198 11.60 6.09 0.30
C LEU A 198 11.57 7.12 -0.84
N SER A 199 12.65 7.87 -0.99
CA SER A 199 12.89 8.79 -2.10
C SER A 199 14.11 8.37 -2.91
N ALA A 200 14.43 9.11 -3.94
CA ALA A 200 15.63 8.85 -4.75
C ALA A 200 16.95 8.90 -3.95
N LYS A 201 16.98 9.63 -2.82
CA LYS A 201 18.17 9.76 -1.95
C LYS A 201 18.29 8.65 -0.91
N THR A 202 17.19 8.00 -0.57
CA THR A 202 17.13 7.04 0.55
C THR A 202 18.13 5.91 0.38
N VAL A 203 18.33 5.41 -0.83
CA VAL A 203 19.22 4.27 -1.12
C VAL A 203 20.67 4.62 -0.80
N ASP A 204 21.14 5.79 -1.27
CA ASP A 204 22.51 6.27 -1.01
C ASP A 204 22.72 6.62 0.47
N ASP A 205 21.72 7.22 1.11
CA ASP A 205 21.74 7.54 2.54
C ASP A 205 21.84 6.26 3.39
N VAL A 206 21.04 5.23 3.08
CA VAL A 206 21.10 3.94 3.77
C VAL A 206 22.48 3.30 3.59
N LYS A 207 23.00 3.28 2.35
CA LYS A 207 24.35 2.73 2.07
C LYS A 207 25.43 3.43 2.89
N SER A 208 25.45 4.75 2.86
CA SER A 208 26.41 5.58 3.60
C SER A 208 26.32 5.37 5.11
N LYS A 209 25.11 5.45 5.66
CA LYS A 209 24.87 5.33 7.11
C LYS A 209 25.16 3.92 7.63
N ILE A 210 24.92 2.86 6.84
CA ILE A 210 25.34 1.50 7.20
C ILE A 210 26.87 1.37 7.22
N ALA A 211 27.56 2.00 6.28
CA ALA A 211 29.03 2.03 6.32
C ALA A 211 29.56 2.69 7.59
N ASP A 212 28.91 3.76 8.04
CA ASP A 212 29.29 4.43 9.30
C ASP A 212 28.94 3.58 10.54
N LEU A 213 27.78 2.91 10.57
CA LEU A 213 27.45 1.95 11.62
C LEU A 213 28.50 0.83 11.72
N LYS A 214 28.95 0.31 10.57
CA LYS A 214 30.01 -0.72 10.54
C LYS A 214 31.33 -0.21 11.12
N LYS A 215 31.74 1.03 10.79
CA LYS A 215 32.92 1.66 11.40
C LYS A 215 32.77 1.83 12.92
N ASN A 216 31.55 2.04 13.39
CA ASN A 216 31.20 2.19 14.80
C ASN A 216 30.92 0.84 15.50
N GLY A 217 31.33 -0.27 14.90
CA GLY A 217 31.30 -1.60 15.54
C GLY A 217 30.01 -2.40 15.32
N ALA A 218 29.12 -1.99 14.42
CA ALA A 218 27.97 -2.83 14.08
C ALA A 218 28.42 -4.06 13.29
N THR A 219 27.99 -5.24 13.74
CA THR A 219 28.23 -6.55 13.12
C THR A 219 26.95 -7.15 12.53
N GLN A 220 25.79 -6.59 12.87
CA GLN A 220 24.47 -6.94 12.38
C GLN A 220 23.54 -5.72 12.36
N LEU A 221 22.44 -5.81 11.66
CA LEU A 221 21.52 -4.70 11.42
C LEU A 221 20.09 -5.06 11.79
N ILE A 222 19.36 -4.06 12.30
CA ILE A 222 17.91 -4.03 12.36
C ILE A 222 17.47 -2.89 11.43
N VAL A 223 16.76 -3.21 10.35
CA VAL A 223 16.22 -2.24 9.39
C VAL A 223 14.72 -2.07 9.68
N ASP A 224 14.34 -0.89 10.15
CA ASP A 224 12.97 -0.58 10.54
C ASP A 224 12.25 0.17 9.42
N VAL A 225 11.27 -0.49 8.82
CA VAL A 225 10.38 0.07 7.78
C VAL A 225 8.93 0.14 8.25
N ARG A 226 8.67 0.05 9.55
CA ARG A 226 7.34 0.24 10.11
C ARG A 226 6.81 1.63 9.79
N ARG A 227 5.52 1.75 9.51
CA ARG A 227 4.86 3.03 9.14
C ARG A 227 5.53 3.73 7.95
N THR A 228 6.17 2.98 7.06
CA THR A 228 6.79 3.48 5.84
C THR A 228 5.94 3.05 4.65
N SER A 229 5.26 4.01 4.03
CA SER A 229 4.31 3.78 2.94
C SER A 229 4.51 4.72 1.75
N THR A 230 5.49 5.61 1.85
CA THR A 230 5.85 6.57 0.79
C THR A 230 6.89 5.98 -0.16
N GLY A 231 6.96 6.53 -1.38
CA GLY A 231 7.93 6.16 -2.39
C GLY A 231 7.35 5.28 -3.50
N ASN A 232 8.11 5.17 -4.58
CA ASN A 232 7.76 4.29 -5.70
C ASN A 232 8.39 2.90 -5.54
N TYR A 233 7.84 1.91 -6.22
CA TYR A 233 8.31 0.53 -6.15
C TYR A 233 9.76 0.36 -6.59
N ASP A 234 10.24 1.15 -7.56
CA ASP A 234 11.62 1.09 -8.03
C ASP A 234 12.60 1.48 -6.92
N THR A 235 12.24 2.44 -6.05
CA THR A 235 13.06 2.80 -4.88
C THR A 235 13.10 1.66 -3.85
N GLY A 236 11.98 0.98 -3.63
CA GLY A 236 11.94 -0.22 -2.76
C GLY A 236 12.82 -1.35 -3.28
N LEU A 237 12.76 -1.60 -4.59
CA LEU A 237 13.61 -2.58 -5.26
C LEU A 237 15.09 -2.17 -5.23
N ALA A 238 15.39 -0.88 -5.44
CA ALA A 238 16.76 -0.37 -5.34
C ALA A 238 17.33 -0.51 -3.92
N LEU A 239 16.50 -0.29 -2.89
CA LEU A 239 16.89 -0.57 -1.50
C LEU A 239 17.18 -2.06 -1.30
N ALA A 240 16.35 -2.97 -1.84
CA ALA A 240 16.58 -4.41 -1.75
C ALA A 240 17.89 -4.82 -2.44
N ARG A 241 18.24 -4.20 -3.57
CA ARG A 241 19.51 -4.42 -4.29
C ARG A 241 20.75 -4.12 -3.45
N LEU A 242 20.67 -3.25 -2.45
CA LEU A 242 21.80 -3.05 -1.51
C LEU A 242 22.11 -4.31 -0.71
N PHE A 243 21.14 -5.17 -0.43
CA PHE A 243 21.25 -6.31 0.45
C PHE A 243 21.31 -7.66 -0.26
N ILE A 244 20.77 -7.74 -1.48
CA ILE A 244 20.59 -9.00 -2.22
C ILE A 244 21.46 -8.98 -3.47
N ALA A 245 22.51 -9.83 -3.47
CA ALA A 245 23.48 -9.91 -4.57
C ALA A 245 23.00 -10.73 -5.77
N LYS A 246 22.06 -11.65 -5.56
CA LYS A 246 21.52 -12.56 -6.59
C LYS A 246 20.15 -13.08 -6.20
N GLY A 247 19.35 -13.44 -7.18
CA GLY A 247 17.99 -13.98 -7.00
C GLY A 247 16.92 -13.02 -7.49
N THR A 248 15.68 -13.48 -7.42
CA THR A 248 14.50 -12.69 -7.77
C THR A 248 14.17 -11.73 -6.63
N LEU A 249 13.99 -10.45 -6.94
CA LEU A 249 13.56 -9.45 -5.95
C LEU A 249 12.04 -9.39 -5.86
N ALA A 250 11.36 -9.44 -7.00
CA ALA A 250 9.91 -9.46 -7.11
C ALA A 250 9.50 -9.98 -8.49
N GLN A 251 8.21 -10.26 -8.65
CA GLN A 251 7.61 -10.43 -9.96
C GLN A 251 6.50 -9.38 -10.12
N ARG A 252 6.26 -8.91 -11.35
CA ARG A 252 5.14 -8.02 -11.67
C ARG A 252 4.21 -8.74 -12.64
N GLU A 253 2.94 -8.85 -12.27
CA GLU A 253 1.92 -9.55 -13.05
C GLU A 253 0.88 -8.54 -13.56
N SER A 254 0.58 -8.60 -14.85
CA SER A 254 -0.49 -7.84 -15.49
C SER A 254 -1.75 -8.67 -15.67
N ARG A 255 -2.87 -8.04 -16.04
CA ARG A 255 -4.18 -8.69 -16.18
C ARG A 255 -4.18 -9.94 -17.08
N ASN A 256 -3.40 -9.94 -18.16
CA ASN A 256 -3.30 -11.07 -19.08
C ASN A 256 -2.45 -12.24 -18.56
N GLY A 257 -1.97 -12.14 -17.31
CA GLY A 257 -1.15 -13.17 -16.67
C GLY A 257 0.33 -13.11 -17.07
N GLU A 258 0.73 -12.11 -17.86
CA GLU A 258 2.15 -11.89 -18.15
C GLU A 258 2.90 -11.52 -16.88
N LYS A 259 3.99 -12.22 -16.62
CA LYS A 259 4.86 -12.00 -15.47
C LYS A 259 6.23 -11.50 -15.92
N GLU A 260 6.61 -10.36 -15.38
CA GLU A 260 7.96 -9.83 -15.47
C GLU A 260 8.72 -10.17 -14.19
N THR A 261 9.84 -10.85 -14.33
CA THR A 261 10.72 -11.15 -13.21
C THR A 261 11.74 -10.03 -13.02
N ILE A 262 11.77 -9.45 -11.83
CA ILE A 262 12.71 -8.41 -11.43
C ILE A 262 13.77 -9.07 -10.56
N ALA A 263 14.99 -9.17 -11.06
CA ALA A 263 16.09 -9.86 -10.41
C ALA A 263 17.18 -8.89 -9.95
N ALA A 264 18.00 -9.33 -9.01
CA ALA A 264 19.25 -8.66 -8.67
C ALA A 264 20.23 -8.72 -9.86
N ALA A 265 21.08 -7.70 -9.98
CA ALA A 265 22.04 -7.54 -11.06
C ALA A 265 23.49 -7.63 -10.54
N ALA A 266 24.42 -7.72 -11.45
CA ALA A 266 25.87 -7.68 -11.11
C ALA A 266 26.19 -6.35 -10.42
N GLY A 267 26.87 -6.42 -9.28
CA GLY A 267 27.20 -5.27 -8.43
C GLY A 267 26.23 -5.00 -7.29
N ASP A 268 25.09 -5.70 -7.25
CA ASP A 268 24.17 -5.65 -6.10
C ASP A 268 24.77 -6.39 -4.88
N GLY A 269 24.16 -6.21 -3.69
CA GLY A 269 24.56 -6.90 -2.46
C GLY A 269 25.72 -6.26 -1.72
N ALA A 270 25.88 -4.94 -1.83
CA ALA A 270 26.95 -4.21 -1.15
C ALA A 270 26.90 -4.31 0.39
N VAL A 271 25.73 -4.54 0.96
CA VAL A 271 25.50 -4.72 2.40
C VAL A 271 25.43 -6.21 2.72
N THR A 272 26.49 -6.72 3.35
CA THR A 272 26.62 -8.14 3.69
C THR A 272 26.34 -8.49 5.15
N LEU A 273 26.19 -7.48 6.03
CA LEU A 273 25.89 -7.69 7.45
C LEU A 273 24.57 -8.45 7.61
N PRO A 274 24.47 -9.45 8.52
CA PRO A 274 23.20 -10.06 8.88
C PRO A 274 22.17 -8.98 9.21
N ALA A 275 20.92 -9.19 8.81
CA ALA A 275 19.88 -8.19 9.02
C ALA A 275 18.55 -8.82 9.42
N GLN A 276 17.78 -8.11 10.24
CA GLN A 276 16.35 -8.31 10.49
C GLN A 276 15.61 -7.09 9.95
N VAL A 277 14.35 -7.25 9.56
CA VAL A 277 13.51 -6.15 9.08
C VAL A 277 12.29 -6.04 9.98
N LEU A 278 12.07 -4.87 10.58
CA LEU A 278 10.86 -4.59 11.36
C LEU A 278 9.75 -4.12 10.44
N VAL A 279 8.59 -4.75 10.56
CA VAL A 279 7.40 -4.47 9.77
C VAL A 279 6.17 -4.31 10.65
N ASP A 280 5.17 -3.59 10.16
CA ASP A 280 3.86 -3.44 10.79
C ASP A 280 2.76 -3.26 9.71
N ALA A 281 1.51 -3.10 10.12
CA ALA A 281 0.40 -2.81 9.22
C ALA A 281 0.55 -1.46 8.46
N GLY A 282 1.45 -0.59 8.89
CA GLY A 282 1.81 0.66 8.21
C GLY A 282 2.96 0.52 7.21
N THR A 283 3.59 -0.66 7.14
CA THR A 283 4.56 -0.98 6.09
C THR A 283 3.83 -1.29 4.80
N SER A 284 3.95 -0.45 3.77
CA SER A 284 3.21 -0.64 2.53
C SER A 284 3.98 -0.16 1.29
N GLY A 285 3.51 -0.56 0.12
CA GLY A 285 4.05 -0.09 -1.14
C GLY A 285 5.52 -0.47 -1.35
N ALA A 286 6.36 0.52 -1.54
CA ALA A 286 7.80 0.35 -1.77
C ALA A 286 8.52 -0.34 -0.60
N ALA A 287 8.15 -0.01 0.65
CA ALA A 287 8.72 -0.61 1.85
C ALA A 287 8.31 -2.08 2.00
N GLU A 288 7.07 -2.40 1.67
CA GLU A 288 6.56 -3.77 1.69
C GLU A 288 7.23 -4.63 0.61
N LEU A 289 7.48 -4.06 -0.57
CA LEU A 289 8.20 -4.74 -1.64
C LEU A 289 9.66 -5.01 -1.26
N PHE A 290 10.33 -4.06 -0.58
CA PHE A 290 11.65 -4.27 0.02
C PHE A 290 11.62 -5.42 1.03
N ALA A 291 10.71 -5.40 2.00
CA ALA A 291 10.57 -6.44 3.01
C ALA A 291 10.30 -7.82 2.39
N SER A 292 9.43 -7.86 1.35
CA SER A 292 9.14 -9.06 0.57
C SER A 292 10.40 -9.64 -0.09
N ALA A 293 11.23 -8.79 -0.71
CA ALA A 293 12.47 -9.21 -1.34
C ALA A 293 13.45 -9.78 -0.32
N MET A 294 13.58 -9.14 0.85
CA MET A 294 14.46 -9.59 1.93
C MET A 294 14.06 -10.96 2.48
N ALA A 295 12.78 -11.15 2.77
CA ALA A 295 12.25 -12.42 3.27
C ALA A 295 12.31 -13.52 2.21
N GLY A 296 11.86 -13.25 1.00
CA GLY A 296 11.79 -14.24 -0.09
C GLY A 296 13.14 -14.77 -0.55
N ASN A 297 14.23 -14.02 -0.31
CA ASN A 297 15.60 -14.45 -0.57
C ASN A 297 16.31 -14.96 0.72
N SER A 298 15.57 -15.15 1.82
CA SER A 298 16.15 -15.55 3.12
C SER A 298 17.30 -14.63 3.56
N ARG A 299 17.25 -13.36 3.14
CA ARG A 299 18.28 -12.35 3.43
C ARG A 299 18.07 -11.71 4.80
N ALA A 300 16.82 -11.62 5.23
CA ALA A 300 16.45 -11.15 6.56
C ALA A 300 15.14 -11.80 7.00
N GLU A 301 15.01 -11.99 8.31
CA GLU A 301 13.75 -12.35 8.95
C GLU A 301 12.92 -11.09 9.18
N LEU A 302 11.61 -11.19 8.97
CA LEU A 302 10.67 -10.12 9.29
C LEU A 302 10.20 -10.29 10.74
N VAL A 303 10.19 -9.20 11.49
CA VAL A 303 9.76 -9.16 12.90
C VAL A 303 8.70 -8.08 13.04
N GLY A 304 7.57 -8.41 13.64
CA GLY A 304 6.48 -7.44 13.92
C GLY A 304 5.10 -7.92 13.54
N GLU A 305 4.32 -7.10 12.85
CA GLU A 305 2.93 -7.38 12.50
C GLU A 305 2.78 -7.65 11.00
N HIS A 306 1.63 -8.26 10.64
CA HIS A 306 1.23 -8.45 9.26
C HIS A 306 1.14 -7.12 8.50
N THR A 307 1.66 -7.05 7.27
CA THR A 307 1.60 -5.84 6.45
C THR A 307 0.30 -5.75 5.67
N ILE A 308 -0.05 -4.55 5.16
CA ILE A 308 -1.39 -4.32 4.61
C ILE A 308 -1.61 -4.93 3.21
N GLY A 309 -0.56 -5.16 2.42
CA GLY A 309 -0.71 -5.68 1.06
C GLY A 309 -1.05 -4.61 0.02
N ARG A 310 -0.40 -3.47 0.06
CA ARG A 310 -0.61 -2.41 -0.93
C ARG A 310 0.49 -2.45 -2.01
N ALA A 311 0.35 -3.33 -2.99
CA ALA A 311 1.39 -3.64 -3.96
C ALA A 311 0.85 -3.76 -5.40
N ALA A 312 0.13 -2.72 -5.88
CA ALA A 312 -0.38 -2.63 -7.23
C ALA A 312 -0.01 -1.30 -7.89
N THR A 313 0.11 -1.30 -9.20
CA THR A 313 0.36 -0.09 -9.99
C THR A 313 -0.92 0.35 -10.69
N GLN A 314 -1.31 1.59 -10.44
CA GLN A 314 -2.51 2.19 -11.03
C GLN A 314 -2.19 2.89 -12.35
N LYS A 315 -3.17 2.89 -13.25
CA LYS A 315 -3.18 3.70 -14.48
C LYS A 315 -4.51 4.42 -14.64
N LEU A 316 -4.45 5.62 -15.19
CA LEU A 316 -5.64 6.35 -15.59
C LEU A 316 -6.12 5.84 -16.95
N ILE A 317 -7.38 5.40 -17.01
CA ILE A 317 -8.08 5.01 -18.24
C ILE A 317 -9.16 6.05 -18.49
N ARG A 318 -9.06 6.82 -19.56
CA ARG A 318 -10.04 7.85 -19.93
C ARG A 318 -11.34 7.22 -20.45
N LEU A 319 -12.45 7.83 -20.09
CA LEU A 319 -13.77 7.51 -20.62
C LEU A 319 -14.21 8.57 -21.66
N PRO A 320 -15.15 8.24 -22.55
CA PRO A 320 -15.55 9.13 -23.65
C PRO A 320 -16.15 10.47 -23.21
N ASP A 321 -16.74 10.54 -22.02
CA ASP A 321 -17.34 11.75 -21.42
C ASP A 321 -16.30 12.66 -20.74
N GLY A 322 -15.01 12.30 -20.80
CA GLY A 322 -13.92 13.01 -20.18
C GLY A 322 -13.64 12.61 -18.73
N SER A 323 -14.48 11.79 -18.11
CA SER A 323 -14.20 11.12 -16.83
C SER A 323 -13.15 10.01 -17.01
N GLY A 324 -12.81 9.31 -15.96
CA GLY A 324 -11.83 8.24 -16.05
C GLY A 324 -11.86 7.25 -14.90
N LEU A 325 -11.16 6.15 -15.09
CA LEU A 325 -10.93 5.14 -14.09
C LEU A 325 -9.44 5.11 -13.73
N TRP A 326 -9.14 5.35 -12.46
CA TRP A 326 -7.83 5.12 -11.87
C TRP A 326 -7.80 3.67 -11.42
N LEU A 327 -7.19 2.77 -12.18
CA LEU A 327 -7.29 1.32 -11.97
C LEU A 327 -5.94 0.68 -11.66
N SER A 328 -5.94 -0.25 -10.72
CA SER A 328 -4.84 -1.18 -10.51
C SER A 328 -4.72 -2.13 -11.71
N THR A 329 -3.72 -1.92 -12.56
CA THR A 329 -3.54 -2.63 -13.83
C THR A 329 -2.46 -3.70 -13.79
N SER A 330 -1.58 -3.65 -12.80
CA SER A 330 -0.61 -4.69 -12.49
C SER A 330 -0.38 -4.76 -10.99
N ARG A 331 0.03 -5.94 -10.52
CA ARG A 331 0.35 -6.19 -9.11
C ARG A 331 1.73 -6.80 -8.97
N TYR A 332 2.32 -6.58 -7.80
CA TYR A 332 3.55 -7.24 -7.44
C TYR A 332 3.28 -8.55 -6.71
N LEU A 333 4.14 -9.52 -6.99
CA LEU A 333 4.22 -10.79 -6.31
C LEU A 333 5.55 -10.84 -5.56
N THR A 334 5.59 -11.64 -4.52
CA THR A 334 6.83 -11.97 -3.80
C THR A 334 7.84 -12.64 -4.74
N PRO A 335 9.11 -12.77 -4.38
CA PRO A 335 10.09 -13.54 -5.15
C PRO A 335 9.63 -14.95 -5.52
N ASN A 336 8.82 -15.57 -4.66
CA ASN A 336 8.29 -16.93 -4.83
C ASN A 336 6.99 -16.98 -5.66
N GLY A 337 6.51 -15.84 -6.17
CA GLY A 337 5.32 -15.77 -7.01
C GLY A 337 3.99 -15.73 -6.27
N THR A 338 3.99 -15.56 -4.95
CA THR A 338 2.75 -15.35 -4.16
C THR A 338 2.29 -13.89 -4.31
N PRO A 339 0.99 -13.63 -4.53
CA PRO A 339 0.47 -12.26 -4.56
C PRO A 339 0.77 -11.50 -3.26
N LEU A 340 1.32 -10.28 -3.42
CA LEU A 340 1.57 -9.35 -2.32
C LEU A 340 0.38 -8.40 -2.14
N HIS A 341 -0.17 -7.91 -3.26
CA HIS A 341 -1.33 -7.01 -3.26
C HIS A 341 -2.55 -7.67 -2.62
N GLU A 342 -3.22 -6.97 -1.71
CA GLU A 342 -4.35 -7.41 -0.87
C GLU A 342 -4.06 -8.62 0.06
N LYS A 343 -2.82 -9.09 0.08
CA LYS A 343 -2.43 -10.23 0.94
C LYS A 343 -1.44 -9.84 2.02
N GLY A 344 -0.55 -8.89 1.74
CA GLY A 344 0.51 -8.51 2.67
C GLY A 344 1.56 -9.60 2.89
N LEU A 345 2.36 -9.36 3.91
CA LEU A 345 3.43 -10.25 4.36
C LEU A 345 3.17 -10.68 5.79
N GLU A 346 3.24 -11.99 6.03
CA GLU A 346 3.34 -12.53 7.38
C GLU A 346 4.78 -12.40 7.89
N PRO A 347 5.02 -11.79 9.06
CA PRO A 347 6.35 -11.78 9.66
C PRO A 347 6.74 -13.19 10.14
N GLY A 348 8.02 -13.55 9.98
CA GLY A 348 8.54 -14.81 10.52
C GLY A 348 8.51 -14.85 12.06
N VAL A 349 8.53 -13.68 12.69
CA VAL A 349 8.37 -13.48 14.14
C VAL A 349 7.24 -12.48 14.36
N ALA A 350 6.05 -12.99 14.64
CA ALA A 350 4.91 -12.16 14.98
C ALA A 350 5.07 -11.55 16.38
N VAL A 351 4.84 -10.25 16.47
CA VAL A 351 4.85 -9.48 17.73
C VAL A 351 3.73 -8.47 17.69
N ASP A 352 2.73 -8.66 18.55
CA ASP A 352 1.62 -7.74 18.66
C ASP A 352 2.04 -6.43 19.35
N GLN A 353 1.56 -5.32 18.85
CA GLN A 353 1.71 -4.03 19.53
C GLN A 353 0.49 -3.80 20.44
N PRO A 354 0.68 -3.18 21.62
CA PRO A 354 -0.41 -2.90 22.50
C PRO A 354 -1.37 -1.88 21.91
N ASP A 355 -2.67 -2.13 22.04
CA ASP A 355 -3.70 -1.14 21.74
C ASP A 355 -3.55 0.07 22.66
N VAL A 356 -3.64 1.26 22.09
CA VAL A 356 -3.55 2.53 22.83
C VAL A 356 -4.77 3.37 22.53
N GLU A 357 -5.51 3.70 23.56
CA GLU A 357 -6.68 4.57 23.46
C GLU A 357 -6.31 5.95 22.91
N PHE A 358 -7.29 6.62 22.30
CA PHE A 358 -7.06 7.97 21.77
C PHE A 358 -6.72 8.94 22.91
N GLY A 359 -5.70 9.80 22.71
CA GLY A 359 -5.22 10.76 23.71
C GLY A 359 -4.23 10.16 24.73
N GLN A 360 -4.03 8.86 24.76
CA GLN A 360 -2.99 8.27 25.59
C GLN A 360 -1.59 8.37 24.94
N PRO A 361 -0.54 8.59 25.73
CA PRO A 361 0.81 8.63 25.22
C PRO A 361 1.21 7.29 24.58
N ALA A 362 2.15 7.34 23.64
CA ALA A 362 2.73 6.11 23.10
C ALA A 362 3.38 5.30 24.22
N PRO A 363 3.27 3.95 24.20
CA PRO A 363 3.98 3.10 25.14
C PRO A 363 5.48 3.41 25.13
N ALA A 364 6.10 3.41 26.29
CA ALA A 364 7.54 3.63 26.41
C ALA A 364 8.36 2.44 25.88
N ALA A 365 7.79 1.23 25.91
CA ALA A 365 8.39 0.02 25.39
C ALA A 365 8.07 -0.15 23.90
N ASP A 366 9.03 -0.67 23.15
CA ASP A 366 8.87 -1.09 21.75
C ASP A 366 9.04 -2.61 21.66
N PRO A 367 7.97 -3.39 21.86
CA PRO A 367 8.08 -4.85 21.93
C PRO A 367 8.61 -5.48 20.64
N VAL A 368 8.38 -4.86 19.48
CA VAL A 368 8.90 -5.34 18.20
C VAL A 368 10.42 -5.16 18.14
N LEU A 369 10.93 -3.98 18.52
CA LEU A 369 12.35 -3.72 18.56
C LEU A 369 13.02 -4.57 19.66
N ASP A 370 12.42 -4.69 20.83
CA ASP A 370 12.93 -5.49 21.92
C ASP A 370 13.07 -6.96 21.51
N LYS A 371 12.07 -7.51 20.80
CA LYS A 371 12.11 -8.87 20.27
C LYS A 371 13.22 -9.05 19.23
N ALA A 372 13.39 -8.10 18.34
CA ALA A 372 14.48 -8.13 17.36
C ALA A 372 15.87 -8.07 18.04
N LEU A 373 16.01 -7.28 19.10
CA LEU A 373 17.25 -7.22 19.90
C LEU A 373 17.54 -8.52 20.65
N GLU A 374 16.50 -9.18 21.20
CA GLU A 374 16.64 -10.51 21.82
C GLU A 374 17.18 -11.54 20.83
N ARG A 375 16.62 -11.57 19.61
CA ARG A 375 17.07 -12.48 18.55
C ARG A 375 18.49 -12.15 18.10
N ALA A 376 18.80 -10.88 17.93
CA ALA A 376 20.14 -10.42 17.59
C ALA A 376 21.19 -10.86 18.65
N ALA A 377 20.78 -10.97 19.90
CA ALA A 377 21.63 -11.45 20.99
C ALA A 377 21.74 -12.99 21.09
N GLY A 378 21.07 -13.76 20.22
CA GLY A 378 21.07 -15.23 20.22
C GLY A 378 20.39 -15.86 21.45
N LYS A 379 19.46 -15.13 22.09
CA LYS A 379 18.82 -15.60 23.34
C LYS A 379 17.64 -16.56 23.09
N ASP A 380 17.07 -16.60 21.89
CA ASP A 380 15.90 -17.44 21.58
C ASP A 380 16.23 -18.93 21.39
N GLU A 381 17.45 -19.30 21.01
CA GLU A 381 17.82 -20.72 20.82
C GLU A 381 17.89 -21.53 22.13
N LYS A 382 17.90 -20.86 23.28
CA LYS A 382 18.01 -21.53 24.60
C LYS A 382 16.66 -21.89 25.24
N LYS A 383 15.52 -21.52 24.65
CA LYS A 383 14.17 -21.86 25.18
C LYS A 383 13.53 -23.07 24.52
N ALA A 384 14.13 -23.60 23.45
CA ALA A 384 13.62 -24.75 22.68
C ALA A 384 14.41 -26.04 22.88
N ALA A 385 15.32 -26.12 23.89
CA ALA A 385 16.09 -27.32 24.23
C ALA A 385 15.65 -27.90 25.59
#